data_553c3a622555d69838219871d1cc4a5f
#
_entry.id   553c3a622555d69838219871d1cc4a5f
#
_cell.length_a   1.000
_cell.length_b   1.000
_cell.length_c   1.000
_cell.angle_alpha   90.00
_cell.angle_beta   90.00
_cell.angle_gamma   90.00
#
_symmetry.space_group_name_H-M   'P 1'
#
loop_
_entity.id
_entity.type
_entity.pdbx_description
1 polymer ?
#
loop_
_entity_poly.entity_id
_entity_poly.type
_entity_poly.pdbx_seq_one_letter_code
_entity_poly.pdbx_strand_id
1 'polypeptide(L)'
;MRIGELAGIVGITSRAVRHYHRIGLLPEPPRQPNGYREYSLRDAVELARIRRLTELGLSLDEVKDVLADDVGKDLVEILTELDADLARQEEAIRQRRARLARLFEQAGQTGRLPAEAPVSPELAAIFDDMARVSARLPGPEPAAAAKERELLALLETGSSPGYRGWLHAMVRSLNADPQAMRRAYETYARLDELAEAPEDDPRVAETARAVVDSIPDEALRAMTAPDDAGTGEDAGFANAFFADFAPAQAAAVRLAIELLRERAR
;
A
#
# COMPACT_ATOMS: atom_id res chain seq x y z
N MET A 1 -13.74 -18.77 48.74
CA MET A 1 -14.29 -19.03 47.39
C MET A 1 -13.54 -20.16 46.72
N ARG A 2 -14.19 -20.96 45.87
CA ARG A 2 -13.53 -21.93 44.98
C ARG A 2 -13.11 -21.29 43.69
N ILE A 3 -12.19 -21.92 42.93
CA ILE A 3 -11.64 -21.39 41.71
C ILE A 3 -12.71 -21.04 40.65
N GLY A 4 -13.83 -21.78 40.59
CA GLY A 4 -14.93 -21.49 39.68
C GLY A 4 -15.70 -20.23 40.05
N GLU A 5 -15.89 -19.99 41.33
CA GLU A 5 -16.56 -18.80 41.87
C GLU A 5 -15.68 -17.55 41.62
N LEU A 6 -14.38 -17.68 41.96
CA LEU A 6 -13.38 -16.65 41.69
C LEU A 6 -13.37 -16.25 40.20
N ALA A 7 -13.28 -17.25 39.31
CA ALA A 7 -13.26 -17.04 37.88
C ALA A 7 -14.55 -16.40 37.37
N GLY A 8 -15.71 -16.81 37.91
CA GLY A 8 -17.02 -16.24 37.58
C GLY A 8 -17.16 -14.76 37.98
N ILE A 9 -16.68 -14.39 39.17
CA ILE A 9 -16.71 -13.01 39.68
C ILE A 9 -15.91 -12.07 38.75
N VAL A 10 -14.73 -12.53 38.29
CA VAL A 10 -13.84 -11.72 37.43
C VAL A 10 -14.19 -11.86 35.94
N GLY A 11 -15.06 -12.84 35.57
CA GLY A 11 -15.50 -13.03 34.19
C GLY A 11 -14.44 -13.67 33.28
N ILE A 12 -13.61 -14.57 33.85
CA ILE A 12 -12.63 -15.37 33.10
C ILE A 12 -12.88 -16.87 33.33
N THR A 13 -12.12 -17.72 32.65
CA THR A 13 -12.25 -19.19 32.85
C THR A 13 -11.36 -19.68 33.97
N SER A 14 -11.78 -20.76 34.69
CA SER A 14 -10.93 -21.44 35.68
C SER A 14 -9.62 -21.98 35.05
N ARG A 15 -9.59 -22.19 33.72
CA ARG A 15 -8.39 -22.55 32.97
C ARG A 15 -7.38 -21.39 32.93
N ALA A 16 -7.85 -20.18 32.72
CA ALA A 16 -7.02 -18.97 32.74
C ALA A 16 -6.42 -18.76 34.14
N VAL A 17 -7.23 -18.90 35.20
CA VAL A 17 -6.72 -18.82 36.61
C VAL A 17 -5.60 -19.82 36.86
N ARG A 18 -5.77 -21.09 36.45
CA ARG A 18 -4.70 -22.10 36.56
C ARG A 18 -3.46 -21.77 35.75
N HIS A 19 -3.64 -21.13 34.59
CA HIS A 19 -2.52 -20.68 33.76
C HIS A 19 -1.74 -19.59 34.48
N TYR A 20 -2.42 -18.60 35.07
CA TYR A 20 -1.81 -17.50 35.82
C TYR A 20 -1.03 -18.02 37.07
N HIS A 21 -1.54 -19.04 37.77
CA HIS A 21 -0.77 -19.71 38.82
C HIS A 21 0.50 -20.37 38.29
N ARG A 22 0.41 -21.06 37.12
CA ARG A 22 1.56 -21.77 36.53
C ARG A 22 2.69 -20.85 36.14
N ILE A 23 2.39 -19.67 35.63
CA ILE A 23 3.38 -18.66 35.20
C ILE A 23 3.78 -17.73 36.35
N GLY A 24 3.22 -17.93 37.54
CA GLY A 24 3.54 -17.12 38.72
C GLY A 24 3.00 -15.68 38.68
N LEU A 25 1.99 -15.43 37.84
CA LEU A 25 1.31 -14.14 37.76
C LEU A 25 0.30 -13.91 38.88
N LEU A 26 -0.35 -14.97 39.34
CA LEU A 26 -1.23 -14.96 40.49
C LEU A 26 -0.70 -16.00 41.53
N PRO A 27 -0.47 -15.63 42.81
CA PRO A 27 -0.07 -16.59 43.83
C PRO A 27 -1.10 -17.71 43.99
N GLU A 28 -0.63 -18.96 44.11
CA GLU A 28 -1.52 -20.09 44.28
C GLU A 28 -1.74 -20.36 45.78
N PRO A 29 -3.00 -20.28 46.30
CA PRO A 29 -3.25 -20.56 47.70
C PRO A 29 -2.94 -22.01 48.07
N PRO A 30 -2.51 -22.29 49.33
CA PRO A 30 -2.26 -23.64 49.80
C PRO A 30 -3.56 -24.47 49.80
N ARG A 31 -3.40 -25.78 49.62
CA ARG A 31 -4.53 -26.72 49.74
C ARG A 31 -4.97 -26.84 51.19
N GLN A 32 -6.28 -26.75 51.39
CA GLN A 32 -6.91 -27.04 52.65
C GLN A 32 -6.86 -28.57 53.00
N PRO A 33 -7.09 -28.99 54.24
CA PRO A 33 -7.13 -30.41 54.59
C PRO A 33 -8.14 -31.25 53.80
N ASN A 34 -9.18 -30.60 53.25
CA ASN A 34 -10.18 -31.22 52.40
C ASN A 34 -9.71 -31.36 50.92
N GLY A 35 -8.45 -31.02 50.61
CA GLY A 35 -7.83 -31.13 49.31
C GLY A 35 -8.14 -29.96 48.33
N TYR A 36 -9.03 -29.07 48.71
CA TYR A 36 -9.40 -27.92 47.86
C TYR A 36 -8.59 -26.66 48.21
N ARG A 37 -8.46 -25.75 47.25
CA ARG A 37 -7.92 -24.40 47.46
C ARG A 37 -9.05 -23.44 47.76
N GLU A 38 -8.79 -22.53 48.66
CA GLU A 38 -9.74 -21.48 49.03
C GLU A 38 -9.14 -20.12 48.68
N TYR A 39 -9.90 -19.35 47.92
CA TYR A 39 -9.52 -18.03 47.44
C TYR A 39 -10.21 -16.94 48.28
N SER A 40 -9.45 -15.89 48.56
CA SER A 40 -9.92 -14.71 49.28
C SER A 40 -10.49 -13.65 48.34
N LEU A 41 -11.07 -12.58 48.93
CA LEU A 41 -11.47 -11.42 48.20
C LEU A 41 -10.24 -10.69 47.61
N ARG A 42 -9.09 -10.74 48.28
CA ARG A 42 -7.84 -10.17 47.82
C ARG A 42 -7.37 -10.83 46.50
N ASP A 43 -7.46 -12.16 46.42
CA ASP A 43 -7.14 -12.88 45.18
C ASP A 43 -8.06 -12.46 44.04
N ALA A 44 -9.34 -12.17 44.31
CA ALA A 44 -10.27 -11.67 43.31
C ALA A 44 -9.91 -10.27 42.85
N VAL A 45 -9.43 -9.39 43.72
CA VAL A 45 -8.99 -8.05 43.37
C VAL A 45 -7.71 -8.09 42.50
N GLU A 46 -6.75 -8.94 42.89
CA GLU A 46 -5.52 -9.14 42.10
C GLU A 46 -5.84 -9.69 40.71
N LEU A 47 -6.68 -10.70 40.63
CA LEU A 47 -7.12 -11.30 39.38
C LEU A 47 -7.87 -10.29 38.48
N ALA A 48 -8.72 -9.44 39.07
CA ALA A 48 -9.41 -8.37 38.33
C ALA A 48 -8.43 -7.30 37.83
N ARG A 49 -7.33 -7.04 38.55
CA ARG A 49 -6.27 -6.15 38.12
C ARG A 49 -5.52 -6.72 36.90
N ILE A 50 -5.13 -7.99 36.98
CA ILE A 50 -4.52 -8.73 35.86
C ILE A 50 -5.42 -8.63 34.62
N ARG A 51 -6.71 -8.96 34.77
CA ARG A 51 -7.67 -8.89 33.66
C ARG A 51 -7.74 -7.52 33.02
N ARG A 52 -7.83 -6.45 33.80
CA ARG A 52 -7.90 -5.07 33.26
C ARG A 52 -6.65 -4.69 32.49
N LEU A 53 -5.47 -5.07 32.93
CA LEU A 53 -4.22 -4.80 32.23
C LEU A 53 -4.16 -5.59 30.92
N THR A 54 -4.57 -6.85 30.90
CA THR A 54 -4.63 -7.65 29.66
C THR A 54 -5.70 -7.15 28.67
N GLU A 55 -6.83 -6.62 29.16
CA GLU A 55 -7.86 -5.98 28.33
C GLU A 55 -7.37 -4.69 27.67
N LEU A 56 -6.39 -4.00 28.25
CA LEU A 56 -5.69 -2.87 27.64
C LEU A 56 -4.69 -3.31 26.57
N GLY A 57 -4.39 -4.61 26.44
CA GLY A 57 -3.49 -5.15 25.43
C GLY A 57 -2.11 -5.53 25.93
N LEU A 58 -1.81 -5.39 27.24
CA LEU A 58 -0.55 -5.85 27.81
C LEU A 58 -0.42 -7.36 27.72
N SER A 59 0.77 -7.83 27.36
CA SER A 59 1.15 -9.24 27.47
C SER A 59 1.21 -9.71 28.93
N LEU A 60 1.15 -11.02 29.17
CA LEU A 60 1.21 -11.54 30.54
C LEU A 60 2.56 -11.29 31.24
N ASP A 61 3.64 -11.17 30.48
CA ASP A 61 4.97 -10.84 31.00
C ASP A 61 5.02 -9.37 31.43
N GLU A 62 4.53 -8.43 30.60
CA GLU A 62 4.42 -7.01 30.96
C GLU A 62 3.51 -6.80 32.17
N VAL A 63 2.37 -7.53 32.25
CA VAL A 63 1.48 -7.49 33.42
C VAL A 63 2.22 -7.97 34.68
N LYS A 64 3.08 -8.98 34.56
CA LYS A 64 3.87 -9.50 35.67
C LYS A 64 4.89 -8.45 36.16
N ASP A 65 5.58 -7.78 35.24
CA ASP A 65 6.55 -6.74 35.55
C ASP A 65 5.87 -5.55 36.24
N VAL A 66 4.74 -5.09 35.67
CA VAL A 66 3.91 -4.02 36.26
C VAL A 66 3.39 -4.36 37.65
N LEU A 67 3.05 -5.63 37.95
CA LEU A 67 2.58 -6.04 39.26
C LEU A 67 3.71 -6.24 40.25
N ALA A 68 4.94 -6.50 39.78
CA ALA A 68 6.13 -6.66 40.62
C ALA A 68 6.77 -5.32 41.00
N ASP A 69 6.53 -4.28 40.18
CA ASP A 69 7.14 -2.94 40.36
C ASP A 69 6.26 -2.03 41.24
N ASP A 70 6.72 -1.76 42.47
CA ASP A 70 6.06 -0.85 43.43
C ASP A 70 6.19 0.66 43.03
N VAL A 71 6.96 1.00 41.98
CA VAL A 71 7.33 2.38 41.64
C VAL A 71 6.49 2.97 40.47
N GLY A 72 5.78 2.15 39.68
CA GLY A 72 4.81 2.59 38.65
C GLY A 72 5.42 3.34 37.44
N LYS A 73 6.75 3.44 37.32
CA LYS A 73 7.41 4.10 36.19
C LYS A 73 7.32 3.27 34.91
N ASP A 74 7.58 1.97 35.01
CA ASP A 74 7.55 1.06 33.88
C ASP A 74 6.13 0.92 33.31
N LEU A 75 5.11 0.99 34.15
CA LEU A 75 3.70 0.98 33.70
C LEU A 75 3.38 2.17 32.79
N VAL A 76 3.84 3.38 33.15
CA VAL A 76 3.57 4.58 32.34
C VAL A 76 4.28 4.48 30.97
N GLU A 77 5.49 3.96 30.95
CA GLU A 77 6.27 3.76 29.72
C GLU A 77 5.58 2.73 28.82
N ILE A 78 5.22 1.55 29.35
CA ILE A 78 4.50 0.48 28.63
C ILE A 78 3.16 1.01 28.08
N LEU A 79 2.37 1.73 28.87
CA LEU A 79 1.09 2.27 28.42
C LEU A 79 1.29 3.33 27.32
N THR A 80 2.36 4.12 27.39
CA THR A 80 2.69 5.14 26.38
C THR A 80 3.09 4.48 25.05
N GLU A 81 3.89 3.41 25.10
CA GLU A 81 4.24 2.63 23.89
C GLU A 81 3.02 1.96 23.28
N LEU A 82 2.17 1.37 24.09
CA LEU A 82 0.92 0.73 23.63
C LEU A 82 -0.02 1.74 22.99
N ASP A 83 -0.19 2.95 23.56
CA ASP A 83 -1.01 4.00 23.00
C ASP A 83 -0.44 4.47 21.65
N ALA A 84 0.89 4.62 21.54
CA ALA A 84 1.55 4.96 20.30
C ALA A 84 1.39 3.87 19.22
N ASP A 85 1.41 2.59 19.59
CA ASP A 85 1.16 1.47 18.69
C ASP A 85 -0.28 1.46 18.18
N LEU A 86 -1.24 1.67 19.06
CA LEU A 86 -2.66 1.75 18.72
C LEU A 86 -2.92 2.96 17.80
N ALA A 87 -2.30 4.09 18.05
CA ALA A 87 -2.40 5.26 17.19
C ALA A 87 -1.87 4.98 15.76
N ARG A 88 -0.75 4.25 15.64
CA ARG A 88 -0.23 3.80 14.35
C ARG A 88 -1.18 2.85 13.63
N GLN A 89 -1.78 1.90 14.34
CA GLN A 89 -2.76 0.97 13.80
C GLN A 89 -4.05 1.69 13.34
N GLU A 90 -4.53 2.64 14.15
CA GLU A 90 -5.70 3.47 13.81
C GLU A 90 -5.45 4.24 12.51
N GLU A 91 -4.30 4.88 12.35
CA GLU A 91 -3.93 5.60 11.15
C GLU A 91 -3.85 4.66 9.92
N ALA A 92 -3.25 3.48 10.07
CA ALA A 92 -3.19 2.48 9.01
C ALA A 92 -4.59 1.99 8.58
N ILE A 93 -5.49 1.78 9.55
CA ILE A 93 -6.89 1.40 9.30
C ILE A 93 -7.63 2.55 8.61
N ARG A 94 -7.43 3.81 9.05
CA ARG A 94 -8.03 5.00 8.43
C ARG A 94 -7.63 5.13 6.96
N GLN A 95 -6.34 4.95 6.66
CA GLN A 95 -5.83 4.98 5.28
C GLN A 95 -6.40 3.84 4.43
N ARG A 96 -6.51 2.62 5.00
CA ARG A 96 -7.13 1.49 4.30
C ARG A 96 -8.61 1.76 4.00
N ARG A 97 -9.36 2.32 4.95
CA ARG A 97 -10.77 2.70 4.74
C ARG A 97 -10.93 3.78 3.68
N ALA A 98 -10.05 4.79 3.65
CA ALA A 98 -10.07 5.83 2.64
C ALA A 98 -9.80 5.27 1.23
N ARG A 99 -8.91 4.28 1.09
CA ARG A 99 -8.69 3.57 -0.19
C ARG A 99 -9.93 2.79 -0.63
N LEU A 100 -10.56 2.06 0.29
CA LEU A 100 -11.79 1.31 0.01
C LEU A 100 -12.95 2.24 -0.43
N ALA A 101 -13.11 3.38 0.22
CA ALA A 101 -14.16 4.35 -0.13
C ALA A 101 -14.01 4.83 -1.58
N ARG A 102 -12.79 5.13 -2.03
CA ARG A 102 -12.52 5.52 -3.43
C ARG A 102 -12.83 4.39 -4.42
N LEU A 103 -12.46 3.15 -4.10
CA LEU A 103 -12.78 2.00 -4.94
C LEU A 103 -14.30 1.79 -5.05
N PHE A 104 -15.06 2.03 -3.97
CA PHE A 104 -16.52 1.98 -4.00
C PHE A 104 -17.12 3.09 -4.88
N GLU A 105 -16.58 4.32 -4.81
CA GLU A 105 -17.00 5.41 -5.70
C GLU A 105 -16.75 5.07 -7.17
N GLN A 106 -15.56 4.61 -7.52
CA GLN A 106 -15.20 4.21 -8.89
C GLN A 106 -16.08 3.06 -9.39
N ALA A 107 -16.26 2.00 -8.58
CA ALA A 107 -17.13 0.88 -8.92
C ALA A 107 -18.60 1.31 -9.06
N GLY A 108 -19.07 2.26 -8.24
CA GLY A 108 -20.43 2.79 -8.31
C GLY A 108 -20.72 3.58 -9.58
N GLN A 109 -19.71 4.26 -10.14
CA GLN A 109 -19.86 5.04 -11.36
C GLN A 109 -19.82 4.18 -12.63
N THR A 110 -18.99 3.14 -12.66
CA THR A 110 -18.74 2.34 -13.87
C THR A 110 -19.30 0.91 -13.80
N GLY A 111 -19.79 0.48 -12.64
CA GLY A 111 -20.25 -0.88 -12.38
C GLY A 111 -19.13 -1.94 -12.28
N ARG A 112 -17.87 -1.52 -12.43
CA ARG A 112 -16.68 -2.36 -12.28
C ARG A 112 -15.48 -1.53 -11.85
N LEU A 113 -14.47 -2.17 -11.28
CA LEU A 113 -13.19 -1.52 -11.04
C LEU A 113 -12.42 -1.37 -12.35
N PRO A 114 -11.73 -0.23 -12.58
CA PRO A 114 -10.76 -0.10 -13.65
C PRO A 114 -9.69 -1.20 -13.56
N ALA A 115 -9.09 -1.58 -14.69
CA ALA A 115 -8.05 -2.62 -14.73
C ALA A 115 -6.80 -2.21 -13.93
N GLU A 116 -6.51 -0.92 -13.90
CA GLU A 116 -5.40 -0.31 -13.16
C GLU A 116 -5.63 -0.18 -11.64
N ALA A 117 -6.85 -0.39 -11.13
CA ALA A 117 -7.14 -0.29 -9.70
C ALA A 117 -6.86 -1.62 -8.95
N PRO A 118 -6.45 -1.58 -7.67
CA PRO A 118 -6.22 -0.40 -6.84
C PRO A 118 -4.78 0.12 -6.90
N VAL A 119 -4.62 1.43 -6.96
CA VAL A 119 -3.33 2.13 -6.89
C VAL A 119 -3.24 3.04 -5.66
N SER A 120 -2.07 3.66 -5.41
CA SER A 120 -1.92 4.64 -4.34
C SER A 120 -2.81 5.87 -4.55
N PRO A 121 -3.08 6.66 -3.47
CA PRO A 121 -3.79 7.92 -3.59
C PRO A 121 -3.17 8.89 -4.58
N GLU A 122 -1.85 8.93 -4.61
CA GLU A 122 -1.05 9.81 -5.45
C GLU A 122 -1.22 9.46 -6.93
N LEU A 123 -1.11 8.18 -7.26
CA LEU A 123 -1.28 7.72 -8.64
C LEU A 123 -2.75 7.79 -9.09
N ALA A 124 -3.71 7.52 -8.18
CA ALA A 124 -5.12 7.69 -8.47
C ALA A 124 -5.48 9.14 -8.83
N ALA A 125 -4.92 10.14 -8.12
CA ALA A 125 -5.14 11.54 -8.43
C ALA A 125 -4.61 11.91 -9.83
N ILE A 126 -3.46 11.35 -10.22
CA ILE A 126 -2.90 11.53 -11.57
C ILE A 126 -3.81 10.90 -12.63
N PHE A 127 -4.32 9.69 -12.39
CA PHE A 127 -5.25 9.03 -13.31
C PHE A 127 -6.57 9.79 -13.46
N ASP A 128 -7.07 10.39 -12.38
CA ASP A 128 -8.25 11.28 -12.43
C ASP A 128 -7.98 12.53 -13.28
N ASP A 129 -6.77 13.10 -13.21
CA ASP A 129 -6.35 14.22 -14.07
C ASP A 129 -6.26 13.80 -15.54
N MET A 130 -5.66 12.66 -15.83
CA MET A 130 -5.60 12.06 -17.16
C MET A 130 -7.01 11.85 -17.74
N ALA A 131 -7.91 11.23 -16.97
CA ALA A 131 -9.30 10.99 -17.38
C ALA A 131 -10.05 12.31 -17.67
N ARG A 132 -9.83 13.36 -16.85
CA ARG A 132 -10.43 14.68 -17.07
C ARG A 132 -9.94 15.35 -18.36
N VAL A 133 -8.69 15.16 -18.74
CA VAL A 133 -8.15 15.66 -20.00
C VAL A 133 -8.70 14.85 -21.16
N SER A 134 -8.69 13.52 -21.08
CA SER A 134 -9.25 12.61 -22.08
C SER A 134 -10.71 12.96 -22.40
N ALA A 135 -11.54 13.17 -21.38
CA ALA A 135 -12.96 13.53 -21.57
C ALA A 135 -13.21 14.85 -22.31
N ARG A 136 -12.19 15.71 -22.46
CA ARG A 136 -12.28 16.99 -23.21
C ARG A 136 -11.77 16.88 -24.65
N LEU A 137 -11.14 15.76 -24.98
CA LEU A 137 -10.64 15.50 -26.33
C LEU A 137 -11.73 14.86 -27.20
N PRO A 138 -11.72 15.09 -28.50
CA PRO A 138 -12.66 14.45 -29.42
C PRO A 138 -12.34 12.97 -29.58
N GLY A 139 -13.38 12.13 -29.57
CA GLY A 139 -13.25 10.69 -29.78
C GLY A 139 -13.16 9.85 -28.51
N PRO A 140 -13.11 8.52 -28.64
CA PRO A 140 -12.89 7.61 -27.52
C PRO A 140 -11.46 7.76 -26.97
N GLU A 141 -11.27 7.36 -25.72
CA GLU A 141 -9.94 7.32 -25.13
C GLU A 141 -9.03 6.35 -25.90
N PRO A 142 -7.80 6.76 -26.26
CA PRO A 142 -6.84 5.88 -26.92
C PRO A 142 -6.50 4.64 -26.06
N ALA A 143 -6.40 3.47 -26.69
CA ALA A 143 -6.04 2.24 -26.00
C ALA A 143 -4.63 2.29 -25.38
N ALA A 144 -3.71 3.00 -26.03
CA ALA A 144 -2.35 3.24 -25.51
C ALA A 144 -2.36 3.98 -24.16
N ALA A 145 -3.31 4.91 -23.93
CA ALA A 145 -3.45 5.62 -22.65
C ALA A 145 -3.88 4.67 -21.52
N ALA A 146 -4.80 3.74 -21.78
CA ALA A 146 -5.20 2.71 -20.81
C ALA A 146 -4.03 1.78 -20.48
N LYS A 147 -3.27 1.33 -21.49
CA LYS A 147 -2.06 0.50 -21.29
C LYS A 147 -0.99 1.21 -20.44
N GLU A 148 -0.81 2.51 -20.64
CA GLU A 148 0.13 3.28 -19.81
C GLU A 148 -0.31 3.28 -18.33
N ARG A 149 -1.59 3.50 -18.04
CA ARG A 149 -2.08 3.46 -16.64
C ARG A 149 -1.89 2.08 -16.02
N GLU A 150 -2.19 1.01 -16.76
CA GLU A 150 -1.97 -0.37 -16.29
C GLU A 150 -0.49 -0.63 -15.99
N LEU A 151 0.41 -0.17 -16.86
CA LEU A 151 1.85 -0.26 -16.65
C LEU A 151 2.32 0.52 -15.41
N LEU A 152 1.86 1.77 -15.24
CA LEU A 152 2.18 2.59 -14.08
C LEU A 152 1.70 1.94 -12.77
N ALA A 153 0.50 1.35 -12.76
CA ALA A 153 -0.04 0.61 -11.64
C ALA A 153 0.80 -0.63 -11.31
N LEU A 154 1.27 -1.36 -12.33
CA LEU A 154 2.16 -2.50 -12.17
C LEU A 154 3.51 -2.09 -11.59
N LEU A 155 4.13 -1.06 -12.14
CA LEU A 155 5.41 -0.53 -11.69
C LEU A 155 5.34 -0.05 -10.23
N GLU A 156 4.25 0.59 -9.82
CA GLU A 156 4.04 0.99 -8.44
C GLU A 156 3.99 -0.20 -7.48
N THR A 157 3.36 -1.30 -7.89
CA THR A 157 3.13 -2.48 -7.04
C THR A 157 4.44 -3.21 -6.71
N GLY A 158 5.34 -3.33 -7.68
CA GLY A 158 6.60 -4.06 -7.55
C GLY A 158 7.78 -3.27 -6.96
N SER A 159 7.58 -1.99 -6.61
CA SER A 159 8.68 -1.06 -6.40
C SER A 159 9.03 -0.80 -4.94
N SER A 160 10.31 -0.48 -4.67
CA SER A 160 10.76 0.05 -3.38
C SER A 160 10.10 1.39 -3.06
N PRO A 161 10.04 1.82 -1.78
CA PRO A 161 9.49 3.14 -1.43
C PRO A 161 10.17 4.30 -2.14
N GLY A 162 11.50 4.23 -2.34
CA GLY A 162 12.28 5.24 -3.08
C GLY A 162 11.88 5.32 -4.54
N TYR A 163 11.76 4.17 -5.20
CA TYR A 163 11.32 4.11 -6.59
C TYR A 163 9.88 4.61 -6.77
N ARG A 164 8.94 4.26 -5.88
CA ARG A 164 7.57 4.81 -5.94
C ARG A 164 7.54 6.32 -5.84
N GLY A 165 8.32 6.90 -4.92
CA GLY A 165 8.45 8.35 -4.79
C GLY A 165 8.97 9.00 -6.08
N TRP A 166 9.99 8.41 -6.69
CA TRP A 166 10.52 8.83 -7.98
C TRP A 166 9.48 8.69 -9.10
N LEU A 167 8.80 7.53 -9.22
CA LEU A 167 7.75 7.28 -10.21
C LEU A 167 6.64 8.33 -10.13
N HIS A 168 6.13 8.61 -8.92
CA HIS A 168 5.10 9.61 -8.71
C HIS A 168 5.59 11.03 -9.08
N ALA A 169 6.84 11.37 -8.77
CA ALA A 169 7.41 12.66 -9.14
C ALA A 169 7.56 12.81 -10.66
N MET A 170 8.03 11.77 -11.32
CA MET A 170 8.17 11.69 -12.78
C MET A 170 6.81 11.86 -13.47
N VAL A 171 5.83 11.03 -13.12
CA VAL A 171 4.50 11.08 -13.77
C VAL A 171 3.80 12.41 -13.47
N ARG A 172 3.97 12.98 -12.27
CA ARG A 172 3.45 14.30 -11.94
C ARG A 172 4.09 15.41 -12.79
N SER A 173 5.41 15.34 -13.05
CA SER A 173 6.11 16.26 -13.91
C SER A 173 5.62 16.19 -15.36
N LEU A 174 5.36 14.99 -15.88
CA LEU A 174 4.77 14.78 -17.21
C LEU A 174 3.36 15.39 -17.32
N ASN A 175 2.58 15.33 -16.25
CA ASN A 175 1.19 15.78 -16.21
C ASN A 175 1.02 17.23 -15.69
N ALA A 176 2.09 17.91 -15.32
CA ALA A 176 2.03 19.27 -14.77
C ALA A 176 1.56 20.33 -15.79
N ASP A 177 1.84 20.12 -17.09
CA ASP A 177 1.42 21.00 -18.16
C ASP A 177 0.22 20.41 -18.92
N PRO A 178 -0.96 21.07 -18.88
CA PRO A 178 -2.14 20.62 -19.63
C PRO A 178 -1.91 20.50 -21.14
N GLN A 179 -0.97 21.28 -21.72
CA GLN A 179 -0.62 21.17 -23.12
C GLN A 179 0.25 19.93 -23.38
N ALA A 180 1.18 19.62 -22.48
CA ALA A 180 1.98 18.40 -22.58
C ALA A 180 1.08 17.15 -22.52
N MET A 181 0.12 17.14 -21.61
CA MET A 181 -0.85 16.05 -21.51
C MET A 181 -1.70 15.91 -22.77
N ARG A 182 -2.14 17.01 -23.38
CA ARG A 182 -2.85 16.96 -24.67
C ARG A 182 -1.97 16.35 -25.77
N ARG A 183 -0.70 16.78 -25.88
CA ARG A 183 0.26 16.20 -26.84
C ARG A 183 0.48 14.70 -26.59
N ALA A 184 0.53 14.28 -25.35
CA ALA A 184 0.63 12.87 -25.01
C ALA A 184 -0.57 12.07 -25.53
N TYR A 185 -1.80 12.56 -25.34
CA TYR A 185 -3.00 11.90 -25.87
C TYR A 185 -3.05 11.89 -27.42
N GLU A 186 -2.58 12.94 -28.09
CA GLU A 186 -2.41 12.96 -29.54
C GLU A 186 -1.40 11.89 -29.99
N THR A 187 -0.35 11.68 -29.20
CA THR A 187 0.66 10.64 -29.44
C THR A 187 0.10 9.24 -29.22
N TYR A 188 -0.73 9.04 -28.19
CA TYR A 188 -1.42 7.75 -27.98
C TYR A 188 -2.37 7.43 -29.14
N ALA A 189 -3.10 8.41 -29.65
CA ALA A 189 -3.94 8.20 -30.84
C ALA A 189 -3.12 7.78 -32.06
N ARG A 190 -1.95 8.38 -32.30
CA ARG A 190 -1.03 7.95 -33.36
C ARG A 190 -0.49 6.53 -33.14
N LEU A 191 -0.20 6.15 -31.91
CA LEU A 191 0.17 4.76 -31.58
C LEU A 191 -0.96 3.79 -31.89
N ASP A 192 -2.20 4.14 -31.57
CA ASP A 192 -3.35 3.29 -31.87
C ASP A 192 -3.58 3.13 -33.38
N GLU A 193 -3.32 4.17 -34.19
CA GLU A 193 -3.36 4.08 -35.66
C GLU A 193 -2.33 3.10 -36.25
N LEU A 194 -1.27 2.78 -35.50
CA LEU A 194 -0.28 1.78 -35.91
C LEU A 194 -0.67 0.34 -35.53
N ALA A 195 -1.82 0.11 -34.90
CA ALA A 195 -2.21 -1.23 -34.43
C ALA A 195 -2.29 -2.27 -35.53
N GLU A 196 -2.73 -1.87 -36.74
CA GLU A 196 -2.85 -2.74 -37.91
C GLU A 196 -1.79 -2.44 -39.01
N ALA A 197 -0.81 -1.57 -38.72
CA ALA A 197 0.22 -1.18 -39.67
C ALA A 197 1.35 -2.22 -39.71
N PRO A 198 2.05 -2.36 -40.87
CA PRO A 198 3.27 -3.16 -40.92
C PRO A 198 4.43 -2.47 -40.16
N GLU A 199 5.41 -3.24 -39.70
CA GLU A 199 6.52 -2.76 -38.87
C GLU A 199 7.38 -1.69 -39.58
N ASP A 200 7.43 -1.71 -40.90
CA ASP A 200 8.16 -0.76 -41.77
C ASP A 200 7.32 0.43 -42.20
N ASP A 201 6.14 0.66 -41.65
CA ASP A 201 5.29 1.81 -41.98
C ASP A 201 6.03 3.13 -41.71
N PRO A 202 6.03 4.10 -42.65
CA PRO A 202 6.71 5.36 -42.44
C PRO A 202 6.24 6.18 -41.23
N ARG A 203 4.98 5.98 -40.80
CA ARG A 203 4.42 6.62 -39.58
C ARG A 203 5.10 6.16 -38.31
N VAL A 204 5.77 5.00 -38.26
CA VAL A 204 6.53 4.51 -37.11
C VAL A 204 7.57 5.55 -36.69
N ALA A 205 8.38 6.07 -37.59
CA ALA A 205 9.39 7.07 -37.27
C ALA A 205 8.79 8.42 -36.85
N GLU A 206 7.67 8.81 -37.43
CA GLU A 206 6.96 10.04 -37.06
C GLU A 206 6.36 9.94 -35.67
N THR A 207 5.74 8.81 -35.36
CA THR A 207 5.15 8.53 -34.04
C THR A 207 6.23 8.47 -32.96
N ALA A 208 7.38 7.82 -33.23
CA ALA A 208 8.51 7.78 -32.30
C ALA A 208 9.01 9.19 -31.95
N ARG A 209 9.16 10.09 -32.96
CA ARG A 209 9.53 11.49 -32.70
C ARG A 209 8.47 12.22 -31.90
N ALA A 210 7.18 12.03 -32.22
CA ALA A 210 6.09 12.64 -31.46
C ALA A 210 6.09 12.20 -30.00
N VAL A 211 6.41 10.93 -29.68
CA VAL A 211 6.61 10.46 -28.31
C VAL A 211 7.71 11.25 -27.63
N VAL A 212 8.88 11.37 -28.25
CA VAL A 212 10.04 12.11 -27.72
C VAL A 212 9.70 13.57 -27.47
N ASP A 213 9.02 14.22 -28.42
CA ASP A 213 8.66 15.64 -28.38
C ASP A 213 7.55 15.92 -27.33
N SER A 214 6.76 14.91 -26.98
CA SER A 214 5.73 15.03 -25.93
C SER A 214 6.32 15.08 -24.53
N ILE A 215 7.57 14.64 -24.34
CA ILE A 215 8.23 14.58 -23.04
C ILE A 215 8.98 15.88 -22.76
N PRO A 216 8.58 16.66 -21.72
CA PRO A 216 9.30 17.88 -21.34
C PRO A 216 10.74 17.58 -20.89
N ASP A 217 11.67 18.52 -21.13
CA ASP A 217 13.08 18.38 -20.69
C ASP A 217 13.23 18.20 -19.18
N GLU A 218 12.30 18.75 -18.41
CA GLU A 218 12.26 18.61 -16.95
C GLU A 218 11.90 17.18 -16.52
N ALA A 219 10.94 16.57 -17.22
CA ALA A 219 10.57 15.16 -17.04
C ALA A 219 11.68 14.22 -17.50
N LEU A 220 12.34 14.53 -18.63
CA LEU A 220 13.48 13.75 -19.13
C LEU A 220 14.62 13.71 -18.10
N ARG A 221 14.93 14.83 -17.45
CA ARG A 221 15.90 14.88 -16.35
C ARG A 221 15.47 14.08 -15.14
N ALA A 222 14.16 14.03 -14.84
CA ALA A 222 13.60 13.24 -13.77
C ALA A 222 13.51 11.73 -14.08
N MET A 223 13.64 11.33 -15.35
CA MET A 223 13.59 9.92 -15.77
C MET A 223 14.84 9.11 -15.37
N THR A 224 15.88 9.74 -14.81
CA THR A 224 17.02 9.02 -14.24
C THR A 224 16.57 8.33 -12.95
N ALA A 225 16.30 7.03 -13.04
CA ALA A 225 15.90 6.23 -11.89
C ALA A 225 17.03 6.15 -10.85
N PRO A 226 16.72 6.07 -9.54
CA PRO A 226 17.72 5.80 -8.52
C PRO A 226 18.39 4.43 -8.73
N ASP A 227 19.66 4.29 -8.31
CA ASP A 227 20.45 3.06 -8.46
C ASP A 227 19.82 1.83 -7.76
N ASP A 228 18.97 2.03 -6.74
CA ASP A 228 18.23 1.00 -6.03
C ASP A 228 16.89 0.61 -6.70
N ALA A 229 16.64 1.14 -7.88
CA ALA A 229 15.37 0.98 -8.58
C ALA A 229 15.13 -0.44 -9.10
N GLY A 230 15.81 -1.45 -8.74
CA GLY A 230 15.48 -2.88 -8.95
C GLY A 230 14.88 -3.32 -10.30
N THR A 231 14.56 -2.31 -11.13
CA THR A 231 14.10 -2.46 -12.51
C THR A 231 15.28 -2.71 -13.43
N GLY A 232 16.24 -3.47 -12.87
CA GLY A 232 17.34 -3.98 -13.67
C GLY A 232 16.77 -4.51 -14.97
N GLU A 233 17.55 -4.41 -16.00
CA GLU A 233 17.46 -4.99 -17.34
C GLU A 233 16.91 -6.45 -17.32
N ASP A 234 15.74 -6.64 -16.69
CA ASP A 234 15.06 -7.93 -16.75
C ASP A 234 14.51 -8.05 -18.18
N ALA A 235 15.29 -8.71 -19.02
CA ALA A 235 14.93 -8.99 -20.40
C ALA A 235 13.53 -9.64 -20.48
N GLY A 236 13.08 -10.31 -19.41
CA GLY A 236 11.75 -10.86 -19.27
C GLY A 236 10.66 -9.80 -19.23
N PHE A 237 10.86 -8.75 -18.41
CA PHE A 237 9.89 -7.65 -18.33
C PHE A 237 9.80 -6.86 -19.65
N ALA A 238 10.94 -6.50 -20.23
CA ALA A 238 10.98 -5.80 -21.50
C ALA A 238 10.30 -6.61 -22.62
N ASN A 239 10.55 -7.91 -22.70
CA ASN A 239 9.90 -8.79 -23.68
C ASN A 239 8.38 -8.88 -23.46
N ALA A 240 7.93 -9.01 -22.20
CA ALA A 240 6.52 -9.04 -21.86
C ALA A 240 5.82 -7.70 -22.20
N PHE A 241 6.47 -6.58 -21.90
CA PHE A 241 5.97 -5.25 -22.24
C PHE A 241 5.76 -5.08 -23.74
N PHE A 242 6.76 -5.43 -24.55
CA PHE A 242 6.66 -5.28 -26.00
C PHE A 242 5.73 -6.32 -26.65
N ALA A 243 5.51 -7.48 -26.03
CA ALA A 243 4.60 -8.49 -26.55
C ALA A 243 3.12 -8.04 -26.56
N ASP A 244 2.80 -7.01 -25.78
CA ASP A 244 1.44 -6.46 -25.67
C ASP A 244 1.12 -5.40 -26.75
N PHE A 245 2.11 -5.06 -27.57
CA PHE A 245 1.98 -4.10 -28.67
C PHE A 245 1.96 -4.82 -30.01
N ALA A 246 1.20 -4.27 -30.99
CA ALA A 246 1.33 -4.67 -32.37
C ALA A 246 2.73 -4.35 -32.91
N PRO A 247 3.22 -5.06 -33.96
CA PRO A 247 4.60 -4.92 -34.44
C PRO A 247 5.04 -3.48 -34.71
N ALA A 248 4.22 -2.69 -35.40
CA ALA A 248 4.53 -1.30 -35.72
C ALA A 248 4.51 -0.38 -34.48
N GLN A 249 3.58 -0.64 -33.53
CA GLN A 249 3.55 0.06 -32.24
C GLN A 249 4.83 -0.22 -31.43
N ALA A 250 5.21 -1.50 -31.32
CA ALA A 250 6.44 -1.91 -30.66
C ALA A 250 7.69 -1.26 -31.29
N ALA A 251 7.75 -1.21 -32.63
CA ALA A 251 8.83 -0.54 -33.35
C ALA A 251 8.90 0.96 -33.02
N ALA A 252 7.76 1.65 -33.00
CA ALA A 252 7.70 3.06 -32.66
C ALA A 252 8.16 3.34 -31.22
N VAL A 253 7.73 2.51 -30.26
CA VAL A 253 8.14 2.66 -28.86
C VAL A 253 9.63 2.36 -28.67
N ARG A 254 10.18 1.31 -29.30
CA ARG A 254 11.63 1.01 -29.27
C ARG A 254 12.45 2.18 -29.82
N LEU A 255 12.07 2.70 -30.99
CA LEU A 255 12.75 3.84 -31.60
C LEU A 255 12.67 5.09 -30.72
N ALA A 256 11.52 5.34 -30.08
CA ALA A 256 11.36 6.46 -29.16
C ALA A 256 12.32 6.32 -27.95
N ILE A 257 12.46 5.12 -27.37
CA ILE A 257 13.39 4.86 -26.27
C ILE A 257 14.84 5.12 -26.69
N GLU A 258 15.23 4.72 -27.90
CA GLU A 258 16.57 4.98 -28.45
C GLU A 258 16.82 6.50 -28.59
N LEU A 259 15.89 7.22 -29.18
CA LEU A 259 15.96 8.68 -29.35
C LEU A 259 16.00 9.41 -28.00
N LEU A 260 15.25 8.94 -26.99
CA LEU A 260 15.30 9.50 -25.64
C LEU A 260 16.65 9.28 -24.97
N ARG A 261 17.26 8.11 -25.15
CA ARG A 261 18.62 7.82 -24.64
C ARG A 261 19.67 8.71 -25.31
N GLU A 262 19.50 9.04 -26.57
CA GLU A 262 20.38 9.97 -27.29
C GLU A 262 20.19 11.41 -26.80
N ARG A 263 18.95 11.86 -26.58
CA ARG A 263 18.63 13.20 -26.06
C ARG A 263 19.08 13.41 -24.61
N ALA A 264 19.19 12.34 -23.80
CA ALA A 264 19.62 12.40 -22.41
C ALA A 264 21.16 12.38 -22.22
N ARG A 265 21.93 12.16 -23.29
CA ARG A 265 23.42 12.21 -23.31
C ARG A 265 23.90 13.61 -23.56
#